data_6e64653119fbf83b517d0c0875a995dc
#
_entry.id   6e64653119fbf83b517d0c0875a995dc
#
_cell.length_a   1.000
_cell.length_b   1.000
_cell.length_c   1.000
_cell.angle_alpha   90.00
_cell.angle_beta   90.00
_cell.angle_gamma   90.00
#
_symmetry.space_group_name_H-M   'P 1'
#
loop_
_entity.id
_entity.type
_entity.pdbx_description
1 polymer ?
#
loop_
_entity_poly.entity_id
_entity_poly.type
_entity_poly.pdbx_seq_one_letter_code
_entity_poly.pdbx_strand_id
1 'polypeptide(L)'
;TYIDEMNRHTPFKDTIYSSNLCLEISLPTKPYTGMMDLYSDTPEGEIGLCSLGSLVVGRIPEEEYEDIAYYTALMIDNVIDIMEYPFKSLEVTAKARRSIGVGITNLAHEMALKKLSYASKEGKNYIHFLAERHSYYLHKASLRLAKEKGNALWIDRTKYPEGWLPVDTYNKNVDSIHDATLHYD
;
A
#
# COMPACT_ATOMS: atom_id res chain seq x y z
N THR A 1 -10.45 -14.80 -0.73
CA THR A 1 -10.20 -13.59 0.06
C THR A 1 -11.23 -13.49 1.17
N TYR A 2 -10.80 -13.32 2.40
CA TYR A 2 -11.68 -13.19 3.56
C TYR A 2 -11.87 -11.71 3.88
N ILE A 3 -13.05 -11.16 3.63
CA ILE A 3 -13.36 -9.73 3.82
C ILE A 3 -13.18 -9.30 5.28
N ASP A 4 -13.54 -10.13 6.23
CA ASP A 4 -13.38 -9.83 7.66
C ASP A 4 -11.90 -9.62 8.02
N GLU A 5 -11.01 -10.45 7.48
CA GLU A 5 -9.57 -10.31 7.68
C GLU A 5 -9.03 -9.03 7.02
N MET A 6 -9.49 -8.71 5.81
CA MET A 6 -9.11 -7.46 5.15
C MET A 6 -9.50 -6.25 6.00
N ASN A 7 -10.74 -6.20 6.48
CA ASN A 7 -11.20 -5.09 7.32
C ASN A 7 -10.47 -5.01 8.67
N ARG A 8 -9.99 -6.14 9.20
CA ARG A 8 -9.20 -6.17 10.42
C ARG A 8 -7.81 -5.59 10.26
N HIS A 9 -7.17 -5.80 9.09
CA HIS A 9 -5.78 -5.43 8.82
C HIS A 9 -5.62 -4.15 7.98
N THR A 10 -6.70 -3.50 7.59
CA THR A 10 -6.65 -2.30 6.77
C THR A 10 -6.35 -1.04 7.58
N PRO A 11 -5.61 -0.07 7.03
CA PRO A 11 -5.48 1.26 7.60
C PRO A 11 -6.75 2.10 7.48
N PHE A 12 -7.73 1.70 6.67
CA PHE A 12 -8.96 2.46 6.45
C PHE A 12 -9.96 2.28 7.61
N LYS A 13 -10.68 3.35 7.94
CA LYS A 13 -11.85 3.32 8.83
C LYS A 13 -13.12 2.94 8.06
N ASP A 14 -13.13 3.24 6.77
CA ASP A 14 -14.23 2.86 5.87
C ASP A 14 -14.20 1.36 5.60
N THR A 15 -15.40 0.76 5.45
CA THR A 15 -15.53 -0.68 5.18
C THR A 15 -15.07 -1.04 3.78
N ILE A 16 -14.28 -2.11 3.69
CA ILE A 16 -13.88 -2.73 2.43
C ILE A 16 -14.86 -3.87 2.12
N TYR A 17 -15.42 -3.86 0.92
CA TYR A 17 -16.36 -4.87 0.45
C TYR A 17 -15.75 -5.86 -0.54
N SER A 18 -14.72 -5.45 -1.27
CA SER A 18 -14.04 -6.30 -2.24
C SER A 18 -12.60 -5.82 -2.48
N SER A 19 -11.82 -6.62 -3.18
CA SER A 19 -10.54 -6.21 -3.76
C SER A 19 -10.72 -5.77 -5.22
N ASN A 20 -9.64 -5.23 -5.82
CA ASN A 20 -9.55 -5.01 -7.26
C ASN A 20 -9.46 -6.36 -8.03
N LEU A 21 -9.44 -6.27 -9.38
CA LEU A 21 -9.42 -7.43 -10.27
C LEU A 21 -8.26 -8.39 -9.99
N CYS A 22 -7.06 -7.86 -9.78
CA CYS A 22 -5.84 -8.65 -9.54
C CYS A 22 -5.66 -9.09 -8.08
N LEU A 23 -6.58 -8.75 -7.18
CA LEU A 23 -6.58 -9.14 -5.75
C LEU A 23 -5.39 -8.59 -4.93
N GLU A 24 -4.62 -7.63 -5.46
CA GLU A 24 -3.46 -7.07 -4.79
C GLU A 24 -3.78 -5.89 -3.86
N ILE A 25 -4.97 -5.28 -4.02
CA ILE A 25 -5.36 -4.09 -3.25
C ILE A 25 -6.78 -4.23 -2.72
N SER A 26 -6.97 -3.76 -1.49
CA SER A 26 -8.25 -3.65 -0.82
C SER A 26 -8.51 -2.21 -0.47
N LEU A 27 -9.41 -1.56 -1.20
CA LEU A 27 -9.77 -0.17 -1.02
C LEU A 27 -11.26 -0.03 -0.68
N PRO A 28 -11.64 0.96 0.13
CA PRO A 28 -13.03 1.29 0.35
C PRO A 28 -13.73 1.69 -0.94
N THR A 29 -14.98 1.27 -1.07
CA THR A 29 -15.87 1.65 -2.16
C THR A 29 -17.24 1.98 -1.61
N LYS A 30 -18.01 2.79 -2.34
CA LYS A 30 -19.38 3.16 -1.98
C LYS A 30 -20.22 3.24 -3.24
N PRO A 31 -21.45 2.67 -3.25
CA PRO A 31 -22.31 2.72 -4.43
C PRO A 31 -22.68 4.16 -4.77
N TYR A 32 -22.79 4.45 -6.07
CA TYR A 32 -23.30 5.71 -6.58
C TYR A 32 -24.84 5.74 -6.52
N THR A 33 -25.38 6.90 -6.24
CA THR A 33 -26.85 7.10 -6.18
C THR A 33 -27.48 7.20 -7.57
N GLY A 34 -26.69 7.45 -8.60
CA GLY A 34 -27.13 7.51 -9.99
C GLY A 34 -26.01 7.99 -10.93
N MET A 35 -26.30 8.04 -12.24
CA MET A 35 -25.33 8.45 -13.25
C MET A 35 -24.78 9.87 -13.03
N MET A 36 -25.61 10.80 -12.54
CA MET A 36 -25.18 12.18 -12.30
C MET A 36 -24.16 12.29 -11.18
N ASP A 37 -24.18 11.36 -10.22
CA ASP A 37 -23.21 11.31 -9.11
C ASP A 37 -21.77 11.06 -9.61
N LEU A 38 -21.59 10.37 -10.74
CA LEU A 38 -20.28 10.20 -11.38
C LEU A 38 -19.63 11.52 -11.82
N TYR A 39 -20.43 12.52 -12.16
CA TYR A 39 -19.96 13.82 -12.64
C TYR A 39 -19.97 14.89 -11.55
N SER A 40 -20.38 14.54 -10.33
CA SER A 40 -20.45 15.45 -9.19
C SER A 40 -19.07 15.86 -8.69
N ASP A 41 -18.91 17.10 -8.28
CA ASP A 41 -17.75 17.59 -7.52
C ASP A 41 -17.77 17.10 -6.05
N THR A 42 -18.93 16.68 -5.59
CA THR A 42 -19.15 16.11 -4.24
C THR A 42 -19.90 14.79 -4.35
N PRO A 43 -19.28 13.74 -4.93
CA PRO A 43 -19.96 12.48 -5.15
C PRO A 43 -20.33 11.80 -3.83
N GLU A 44 -21.51 11.16 -3.79
CA GLU A 44 -21.90 10.29 -2.69
C GLU A 44 -21.26 8.91 -2.81
N GLY A 45 -21.11 8.43 -4.04
CA GLY A 45 -20.43 7.18 -4.36
C GLY A 45 -18.92 7.30 -4.37
N GLU A 46 -18.22 6.16 -4.30
CA GLU A 46 -16.78 6.09 -4.32
C GLU A 46 -16.30 4.85 -5.08
N ILE A 47 -15.44 5.04 -6.08
CA ILE A 47 -14.69 3.97 -6.75
C ILE A 47 -13.28 3.98 -6.20
N GLY A 48 -12.81 2.83 -5.70
CA GLY A 48 -11.42 2.68 -5.25
C GLY A 48 -10.46 2.74 -6.44
N LEU A 49 -9.49 3.64 -6.36
CA LEU A 49 -8.42 3.80 -7.33
C LEU A 49 -7.07 3.74 -6.63
N CYS A 50 -6.10 3.09 -7.27
CA CYS A 50 -4.72 3.04 -6.80
C CYS A 50 -3.75 3.17 -7.97
N SER A 51 -2.78 4.05 -7.83
CA SER A 51 -1.65 4.15 -8.77
C SER A 51 -0.56 3.19 -8.33
N LEU A 52 -0.04 2.39 -9.27
CA LEU A 52 0.84 1.27 -8.99
C LEU A 52 2.26 1.50 -9.47
N GLY A 53 3.22 0.96 -8.72
CA GLY A 53 4.61 0.81 -9.08
C GLY A 53 5.20 -0.46 -8.47
N SER A 54 6.46 -0.76 -8.75
CA SER A 54 7.15 -1.89 -8.12
C SER A 54 8.65 -1.66 -8.02
N LEU A 55 9.27 -2.25 -7.00
CA LEU A 55 10.72 -2.28 -6.82
C LEU A 55 11.26 -3.66 -7.19
N VAL A 56 12.45 -3.68 -7.82
CA VAL A 56 13.08 -4.92 -8.29
C VAL A 56 13.98 -5.46 -7.19
N VAL A 57 13.52 -6.49 -6.48
CA VAL A 57 14.27 -7.15 -5.41
C VAL A 57 15.62 -7.67 -5.91
N GLY A 58 16.68 -7.48 -5.13
CA GLY A 58 18.05 -7.90 -5.43
C GLY A 58 18.77 -7.01 -6.44
N ARG A 59 18.17 -5.89 -6.89
CA ARG A 59 18.78 -4.93 -7.82
C ARG A 59 19.04 -3.57 -7.18
N ILE A 60 18.51 -3.35 -5.99
CA ILE A 60 18.66 -2.09 -5.25
C ILE A 60 19.66 -2.32 -4.13
N PRO A 61 20.79 -1.57 -4.11
CA PRO A 61 21.71 -1.56 -2.99
C PRO A 61 20.98 -1.14 -1.70
N GLU A 62 21.43 -1.68 -0.55
CA GLU A 62 20.76 -1.39 0.73
C GLU A 62 20.83 0.10 1.07
N GLU A 63 21.95 0.73 0.81
CA GLU A 63 22.20 2.16 1.04
C GLU A 63 21.34 3.10 0.17
N GLU A 64 20.85 2.61 -0.96
CA GLU A 64 20.01 3.38 -1.89
C GLU A 64 18.50 3.11 -1.70
N TYR A 65 18.14 2.12 -0.88
CA TYR A 65 16.76 1.66 -0.81
C TYR A 65 15.79 2.73 -0.31
N GLU A 66 16.22 3.54 0.66
CA GLU A 66 15.41 4.65 1.19
C GLU A 66 15.10 5.68 0.10
N ASP A 67 16.11 6.12 -0.64
CA ASP A 67 15.95 7.12 -1.69
C ASP A 67 15.11 6.59 -2.85
N ILE A 68 15.35 5.35 -3.27
CA ILE A 68 14.58 4.71 -4.36
C ILE A 68 13.11 4.53 -3.94
N ALA A 69 12.84 4.10 -2.71
CA ALA A 69 11.46 4.00 -2.19
C ALA A 69 10.78 5.38 -2.19
N TYR A 70 11.49 6.42 -1.73
CA TYR A 70 10.98 7.79 -1.73
C TYR A 70 10.67 8.31 -3.13
N TYR A 71 11.63 8.21 -4.08
CA TYR A 71 11.41 8.70 -5.43
C TYR A 71 10.33 7.90 -6.18
N THR A 72 10.21 6.61 -5.90
CA THR A 72 9.12 5.80 -6.44
C THR A 72 7.77 6.29 -5.94
N ALA A 73 7.62 6.50 -4.63
CA ALA A 73 6.39 7.03 -4.04
C ALA A 73 6.07 8.44 -4.56
N LEU A 74 7.07 9.33 -4.64
CA LEU A 74 6.93 10.68 -5.18
C LEU A 74 6.48 10.68 -6.66
N MET A 75 7.07 9.81 -7.47
CA MET A 75 6.70 9.68 -8.88
C MET A 75 5.24 9.27 -9.03
N ILE A 76 4.81 8.25 -8.29
CA ILE A 76 3.43 7.75 -8.35
C ILE A 76 2.45 8.79 -7.79
N ASP A 77 2.81 9.48 -6.73
CA ASP A 77 2.02 10.57 -6.16
C ASP A 77 1.81 11.72 -7.15
N ASN A 78 2.86 12.08 -7.90
CA ASN A 78 2.75 13.09 -8.96
C ASN A 78 1.87 12.62 -10.12
N VAL A 79 1.88 11.34 -10.46
CA VAL A 79 0.99 10.77 -11.50
C VAL A 79 -0.47 10.99 -11.14
N ILE A 80 -0.86 10.88 -9.87
CA ILE A 80 -2.23 11.15 -9.42
C ILE A 80 -2.66 12.59 -9.76
N ASP A 81 -1.75 13.55 -9.69
CA ASP A 81 -2.05 14.96 -9.96
C ASP A 81 -2.19 15.28 -11.45
N ILE A 82 -1.41 14.62 -12.31
CA ILE A 82 -1.37 14.89 -13.75
C ILE A 82 -2.26 13.98 -14.59
N MET A 83 -2.83 12.93 -13.98
CA MET A 83 -3.70 11.99 -14.68
C MET A 83 -5.00 12.66 -15.09
N GLU A 84 -5.46 12.39 -16.31
CA GLU A 84 -6.80 12.75 -16.77
C GLU A 84 -7.81 11.68 -16.35
N TYR A 85 -8.85 12.10 -15.65
CA TYR A 85 -9.89 11.21 -15.15
C TYR A 85 -11.14 11.30 -16.02
N PRO A 86 -11.72 10.15 -16.45
CA PRO A 86 -12.91 10.14 -17.31
C PRO A 86 -14.17 10.68 -16.63
N PHE A 87 -14.22 10.63 -15.31
CA PHE A 87 -15.33 11.13 -14.48
C PHE A 87 -14.82 11.95 -13.32
N LYS A 88 -15.55 12.98 -12.95
CA LYS A 88 -15.17 13.89 -11.87
C LYS A 88 -15.05 13.18 -10.51
N SER A 89 -15.94 12.25 -10.23
CA SER A 89 -15.90 11.45 -9.00
C SER A 89 -14.61 10.63 -8.86
N LEU A 90 -14.03 10.15 -9.96
CA LEU A 90 -12.75 9.43 -9.93
C LEU A 90 -11.60 10.37 -9.56
N GLU A 91 -11.59 11.57 -10.13
CA GLU A 91 -10.61 12.60 -9.76
C GLU A 91 -10.71 12.95 -8.28
N VAL A 92 -11.92 13.17 -7.78
CA VAL A 92 -12.17 13.50 -6.37
C VAL A 92 -11.61 12.39 -5.46
N THR A 93 -11.96 11.13 -5.72
CA THR A 93 -11.49 10.00 -4.91
C THR A 93 -9.98 9.82 -4.99
N ALA A 94 -9.42 9.84 -6.21
CA ALA A 94 -7.98 9.63 -6.42
C ALA A 94 -7.15 10.68 -5.69
N LYS A 95 -7.50 11.96 -5.83
CA LYS A 95 -6.77 13.08 -5.23
C LYS A 95 -7.01 13.20 -3.72
N ALA A 96 -8.19 12.80 -3.23
CA ALA A 96 -8.50 12.87 -1.80
C ALA A 96 -7.87 11.73 -0.99
N ARG A 97 -7.82 10.51 -1.55
CA ARG A 97 -7.20 9.35 -0.87
C ARG A 97 -5.71 9.22 -1.16
N ARG A 98 -5.26 9.57 -2.36
CA ARG A 98 -3.89 9.40 -2.83
C ARG A 98 -3.35 7.98 -2.59
N SER A 99 -4.17 6.97 -2.91
CA SER A 99 -3.81 5.57 -2.69
C SER A 99 -2.72 5.13 -3.66
N ILE A 100 -1.62 4.64 -3.12
CA ILE A 100 -0.44 4.18 -3.84
C ILE A 100 -0.18 2.72 -3.49
N GLY A 101 0.09 1.90 -4.51
CA GLY A 101 0.57 0.53 -4.35
C GLY A 101 1.98 0.39 -4.92
N VAL A 102 2.94 0.05 -4.09
CA VAL A 102 4.31 -0.27 -4.52
C VAL A 102 4.60 -1.73 -4.19
N GLY A 103 4.58 -2.56 -5.22
CA GLY A 103 4.88 -3.99 -5.09
C GLY A 103 6.37 -4.31 -5.19
N ILE A 104 6.67 -5.59 -5.18
CA ILE A 104 8.01 -6.12 -5.43
C ILE A 104 7.97 -7.04 -6.65
N THR A 105 9.02 -6.98 -7.48
CA THR A 105 9.25 -7.90 -8.60
C THR A 105 10.58 -8.61 -8.42
N ASN A 106 10.84 -9.62 -9.24
CA ASN A 106 12.09 -10.40 -9.25
C ASN A 106 12.32 -11.32 -8.02
N LEU A 107 11.33 -11.50 -7.14
CA LEU A 107 11.53 -12.30 -5.91
C LEU A 107 11.97 -13.73 -6.22
N ALA A 108 11.35 -14.39 -7.19
CA ALA A 108 11.68 -15.78 -7.55
C ALA A 108 13.15 -15.93 -8.02
N HIS A 109 13.62 -15.01 -8.86
CA HIS A 109 15.01 -15.00 -9.32
C HIS A 109 16.00 -14.73 -8.18
N GLU A 110 15.68 -13.77 -7.31
CA GLU A 110 16.50 -13.46 -6.13
C GLU A 110 16.60 -14.66 -5.18
N MET A 111 15.47 -15.33 -4.92
CA MET A 111 15.45 -16.58 -4.13
C MET A 111 16.30 -17.68 -4.76
N ALA A 112 16.23 -17.83 -6.09
CA ALA A 112 17.02 -18.81 -6.83
C ALA A 112 18.53 -18.51 -6.77
N LEU A 113 18.93 -17.24 -6.94
CA LEU A 113 20.33 -16.83 -6.81
C LEU A 113 20.90 -17.12 -5.42
N LYS A 114 20.10 -16.91 -4.37
CA LYS A 114 20.46 -17.21 -2.99
C LYS A 114 20.30 -18.69 -2.63
N LYS A 115 19.83 -19.53 -3.54
CA LYS A 115 19.54 -20.96 -3.32
C LYS A 115 18.57 -21.19 -2.15
N LEU A 116 17.60 -20.30 -1.99
CA LEU A 116 16.57 -20.35 -0.95
C LEU A 116 15.27 -20.94 -1.52
N SER A 117 14.69 -21.89 -0.79
CA SER A 117 13.35 -22.42 -1.09
C SER A 117 12.29 -21.62 -0.36
N TYR A 118 11.15 -21.36 -1.02
CA TYR A 118 9.98 -20.74 -0.35
C TYR A 118 9.46 -21.56 0.84
N ALA A 119 9.67 -22.88 0.84
CA ALA A 119 9.23 -23.75 1.90
C ALA A 119 10.21 -23.83 3.08
N SER A 120 11.49 -23.46 2.89
CA SER A 120 12.51 -23.52 3.92
C SER A 120 12.35 -22.40 4.97
N LYS A 121 12.87 -22.64 6.18
CA LYS A 121 12.89 -21.62 7.25
C LYS A 121 13.68 -20.39 6.81
N GLU A 122 14.85 -20.61 6.21
CA GLU A 122 15.74 -19.56 5.72
C GLU A 122 15.07 -18.72 4.62
N GLY A 123 14.37 -19.38 3.71
CA GLY A 123 13.62 -18.70 2.64
C GLY A 123 12.48 -17.83 3.20
N LYS A 124 11.72 -18.35 4.16
CA LYS A 124 10.66 -17.60 4.83
C LYS A 124 11.19 -16.40 5.60
N ASN A 125 12.29 -16.57 6.34
CA ASN A 125 12.93 -15.48 7.06
C ASN A 125 13.44 -14.39 6.10
N TYR A 126 14.02 -14.79 4.97
CA TYR A 126 14.48 -13.84 3.96
C TYR A 126 13.33 -13.04 3.35
N ILE A 127 12.22 -13.69 3.01
CA ILE A 127 11.02 -13.03 2.49
C ILE A 127 10.44 -12.07 3.54
N HIS A 128 10.39 -12.50 4.80
CA HIS A 128 9.95 -11.65 5.89
C HIS A 128 10.80 -10.38 6.00
N PHE A 129 12.13 -10.52 6.02
CA PHE A 129 13.05 -9.38 6.04
C PHE A 129 12.84 -8.43 4.86
N LEU A 130 12.69 -8.98 3.65
CA LEU A 130 12.42 -8.16 2.46
C LEU A 130 11.09 -7.39 2.57
N ALA A 131 10.04 -8.05 3.05
CA ALA A 131 8.73 -7.43 3.19
C ALA A 131 8.73 -6.34 4.26
N GLU A 132 9.39 -6.60 5.40
CA GLU A 132 9.55 -5.63 6.48
C GLU A 132 10.31 -4.39 5.99
N ARG A 133 11.48 -4.56 5.38
CA ARG A 133 12.28 -3.48 4.81
C ARG A 133 11.47 -2.64 3.80
N HIS A 134 10.77 -3.32 2.92
CA HIS A 134 9.94 -2.68 1.90
C HIS A 134 8.84 -1.83 2.54
N SER A 135 8.13 -2.38 3.51
CA SER A 135 7.09 -1.69 4.26
C SER A 135 7.64 -0.48 5.02
N TYR A 136 8.75 -0.66 5.73
CA TYR A 136 9.39 0.40 6.51
C TYR A 136 9.76 1.62 5.65
N TYR A 137 10.52 1.41 4.57
CA TYR A 137 10.96 2.52 3.73
C TYR A 137 9.83 3.19 2.96
N LEU A 138 8.79 2.45 2.56
CA LEU A 138 7.61 3.07 1.93
C LEU A 138 6.77 3.90 2.92
N HIS A 139 6.62 3.46 4.17
CA HIS A 139 5.99 4.28 5.20
C HIS A 139 6.81 5.53 5.53
N LYS A 140 8.13 5.38 5.60
CA LYS A 140 9.06 6.52 5.76
C LYS A 140 8.96 7.50 4.60
N ALA A 141 8.88 7.00 3.36
CA ALA A 141 8.65 7.80 2.15
C ALA A 141 7.31 8.54 2.20
N SER A 142 6.23 7.85 2.57
CA SER A 142 4.90 8.44 2.73
C SER A 142 4.89 9.56 3.78
N LEU A 143 5.53 9.33 4.92
CA LEU A 143 5.67 10.35 5.97
C LEU A 143 6.47 11.58 5.49
N ARG A 144 7.54 11.36 4.73
CA ARG A 144 8.33 12.44 4.14
C ARG A 144 7.51 13.25 3.15
N LEU A 145 6.77 12.59 2.25
CA LEU A 145 5.86 13.25 1.31
C LEU A 145 4.78 14.06 2.02
N ALA A 146 4.19 13.53 3.09
CA ALA A 146 3.21 14.26 3.89
C ALA A 146 3.80 15.53 4.54
N LYS A 147 5.06 15.50 4.96
CA LYS A 147 5.76 16.68 5.49
C LYS A 147 6.07 17.72 4.39
N GLU A 148 6.39 17.28 3.18
CA GLU A 148 6.78 18.15 2.06
C GLU A 148 5.57 18.71 1.30
N LYS A 149 4.51 17.92 1.10
CA LYS A 149 3.35 18.25 0.25
C LYS A 149 2.06 18.45 1.03
N GLY A 150 2.03 18.09 2.30
CA GLY A 150 0.82 18.02 3.12
C GLY A 150 0.18 16.63 3.11
N ASN A 151 -0.73 16.41 4.04
CA ASN A 151 -1.47 15.16 4.15
C ASN A 151 -2.48 14.99 3.00
N ALA A 152 -2.80 13.75 2.67
CA ALA A 152 -3.95 13.44 1.83
C ALA A 152 -5.23 14.02 2.44
N LEU A 153 -6.15 14.53 1.59
CA LEU A 153 -7.37 15.22 2.05
C LEU A 153 -8.22 14.35 2.99
N TRP A 154 -8.30 13.04 2.72
CA TRP A 154 -9.07 12.09 3.52
C TRP A 154 -8.21 11.28 4.49
N ILE A 155 -7.12 11.86 4.99
CA ILE A 155 -6.25 11.20 5.98
C ILE A 155 -7.03 10.79 7.25
N ASP A 156 -8.01 11.59 7.68
CA ASP A 156 -8.84 11.31 8.86
C ASP A 156 -9.75 10.08 8.68
N ARG A 157 -9.95 9.63 7.44
CA ARG A 157 -10.64 8.37 7.12
C ARG A 157 -9.72 7.15 7.22
N THR A 158 -8.52 7.35 7.75
CA THR A 158 -7.54 6.30 8.04
C THR A 158 -7.19 6.24 9.52
N LYS A 159 -6.53 5.17 9.95
CA LYS A 159 -6.02 4.98 11.31
C LYS A 159 -4.64 5.61 11.52
N TYR A 160 -4.00 6.13 10.46
CA TYR A 160 -2.66 6.72 10.56
C TYR A 160 -2.56 7.90 11.53
N PRO A 161 -3.54 8.84 11.62
CA PRO A 161 -3.51 9.90 12.63
C PRO A 161 -3.56 9.39 14.08
N GLU A 162 -4.00 8.14 14.28
CA GLU A 162 -4.03 7.47 15.59
C GLU A 162 -2.70 6.73 15.89
N GLY A 163 -1.72 6.81 14.98
CA GLY A 163 -0.44 6.12 15.10
C GLY A 163 -0.46 4.64 14.71
N TRP A 164 -1.57 4.15 14.13
CA TRP A 164 -1.67 2.75 13.71
C TRP A 164 -0.85 2.48 12.45
N LEU A 165 -0.13 1.36 12.45
CA LEU A 165 0.59 0.81 11.31
C LEU A 165 0.22 -0.66 11.08
N PRO A 166 0.42 -1.21 9.87
CA PRO A 166 0.16 -2.63 9.60
C PRO A 166 0.88 -3.59 10.56
N VAL A 167 2.03 -3.22 11.07
CA VAL A 167 2.80 -4.01 12.06
C VAL A 167 2.03 -4.21 13.37
N ASP A 168 1.15 -3.30 13.75
CA ASP A 168 0.38 -3.41 15.00
C ASP A 168 -0.59 -4.61 15.02
N THR A 169 -1.03 -5.03 13.83
CA THR A 169 -1.88 -6.22 13.68
C THR A 169 -1.09 -7.46 13.29
N TYR A 170 0.12 -7.29 12.78
CA TYR A 170 0.99 -8.37 12.35
C TYR A 170 1.39 -9.30 13.50
N ASN A 171 1.93 -8.76 14.58
CA ASN A 171 2.46 -9.52 15.72
C ASN A 171 1.42 -10.45 16.37
N LYS A 172 0.14 -10.10 16.33
CA LYS A 172 -0.94 -10.90 16.90
C LYS A 172 -1.22 -12.21 16.16
N ASN A 173 -0.80 -12.33 14.89
CA ASN A 173 -1.17 -13.46 14.04
C ASN A 173 0.02 -14.30 13.59
N VAL A 174 1.24 -13.80 13.71
CA VAL A 174 2.43 -14.39 13.08
C VAL A 174 3.40 -14.97 14.08
N ASP A 175 3.43 -14.53 15.33
CA ASP A 175 4.28 -15.07 16.39
C ASP A 175 4.08 -16.59 16.61
N SER A 176 2.91 -17.11 16.25
CA SER A 176 2.63 -18.55 16.27
C SER A 176 3.13 -19.31 15.04
N ILE A 177 3.51 -18.61 13.95
CA ILE A 177 3.84 -19.23 12.66
C ILE A 177 5.34 -19.17 12.36
N HIS A 178 6.03 -18.14 12.81
CA HIS A 178 7.46 -17.92 12.53
C HIS A 178 8.17 -17.29 13.73
N ASP A 179 9.39 -17.72 14.02
CA ASP A 179 10.36 -16.99 14.86
C ASP A 179 10.84 -15.73 14.08
N ALA A 180 9.91 -14.83 13.78
CA ALA A 180 10.22 -13.65 13.01
C ALA A 180 10.67 -12.53 13.95
N THR A 181 11.91 -12.09 13.79
CA THR A 181 12.44 -10.91 14.48
C THR A 181 12.24 -9.71 13.56
N LEU A 182 11.65 -8.62 14.06
CA LEU A 182 11.61 -7.34 13.35
C LEU A 182 13.01 -6.70 13.40
N HIS A 183 13.40 -6.07 12.30
CA HIS A 183 14.72 -5.46 12.11
C HIS A 183 14.64 -3.92 12.01
N TYR A 184 13.46 -3.37 11.79
CA TYR A 184 13.20 -1.94 11.67
C TYR A 184 12.14 -1.52 12.69
N ASP A 185 12.45 -0.53 13.51
CA ASP A 185 11.55 0.06 14.53
C ASP A 185 10.84 1.32 14.01
#